data_f091455063e871b20b6cf6f03ae8c914
#
_entry.id   f091455063e871b20b6cf6f03ae8c914
#
_cell.length_a   1.000
_cell.length_b   1.000
_cell.length_c   1.000
_cell.angle_alpha   90.00
_cell.angle_beta   90.00
_cell.angle_gamma   90.00
#
_symmetry.space_group_name_H-M   'P 1'
#
loop_
_entity.id
_entity.type
_entity.pdbx_description
1 polymer ?
#
loop_
_entity_poly.entity_id
_entity_poly.type
_entity_poly.pdbx_seq_one_letter_code
_entity_poly.pdbx_strand_id
1 'polypeptide(L)'
;MKIYIFDMDGTLWDSAANVAESWNLAIKQDGSVDKKLTEQDIQGVMGKTMDVIADILFPEMEKEARMKLLDQCCSMENDYLREHGGVLYPKLEETLSALKEKYPLYIVSNCQSGYIEAFLDHYGFGKYFEDIECYGNNLRQKGDNIRLLADRNGLTEAVYVGDIQGDYDASCHAGVGFIHAAYGFGTIAADVPEIHTFEELTETADQYFALR
;
A
#
# COMPACT_ATOMS: atom_id res chain seq x y z
N MET A 1 21.33 10.19 1.46
CA MET A 1 20.91 9.57 2.74
C MET A 1 20.03 8.38 2.39
N LYS A 2 20.38 7.21 2.90
CA LYS A 2 19.68 5.94 2.65
C LYS A 2 18.31 5.95 3.29
N ILE A 3 17.25 5.52 2.60
CA ILE A 3 15.88 5.61 3.05
C ILE A 3 15.02 4.47 2.55
N TYR A 4 13.95 4.19 3.27
CA TYR A 4 12.94 3.22 2.90
C TYR A 4 11.62 3.88 2.57
N ILE A 5 11.05 3.48 1.43
CA ILE A 5 9.67 3.79 1.04
C ILE A 5 8.92 2.46 0.99
N PHE A 6 7.79 2.35 1.67
CA PHE A 6 7.01 1.13 1.76
C PHE A 6 5.71 1.24 0.97
N ASP A 7 5.30 0.14 0.35
CA ASP A 7 3.89 -0.08 0.03
C ASP A 7 3.10 -0.41 1.30
N MET A 8 1.80 -0.50 1.18
CA MET A 8 0.88 -0.81 2.28
C MET A 8 0.45 -2.28 2.28
N ASP A 9 -0.52 -2.60 1.43
CA ASP A 9 -1.17 -3.89 1.38
C ASP A 9 -0.25 -4.95 0.80
N GLY A 10 -0.10 -6.08 1.49
CA GLY A 10 0.87 -7.12 1.12
C GLY A 10 2.30 -6.83 1.60
N THR A 11 2.56 -5.63 2.14
CA THR A 11 3.90 -5.22 2.61
C THR A 11 3.93 -4.90 4.11
N LEU A 12 3.06 -4.01 4.60
CA LEU A 12 2.97 -3.66 6.02
C LEU A 12 1.85 -4.43 6.73
N TRP A 13 0.75 -4.68 6.04
CA TRP A 13 -0.41 -5.38 6.56
C TRP A 13 -1.18 -6.14 5.47
N ASP A 14 -2.11 -7.01 5.90
CA ASP A 14 -3.19 -7.55 5.08
C ASP A 14 -4.51 -6.98 5.57
N SER A 15 -5.13 -6.11 4.78
CA SER A 15 -6.41 -5.48 5.08
C SER A 15 -7.58 -6.15 4.34
N ALA A 16 -7.34 -7.11 3.46
CA ALA A 16 -8.29 -7.57 2.46
C ALA A 16 -9.62 -8.05 3.05
N ALA A 17 -9.59 -8.77 4.17
CA ALA A 17 -10.81 -9.24 4.85
C ALA A 17 -11.67 -8.07 5.35
N ASN A 18 -11.05 -7.07 5.98
CA ASN A 18 -11.75 -5.91 6.55
C ASN A 18 -12.23 -4.94 5.45
N VAL A 19 -11.46 -4.82 4.37
CA VAL A 19 -11.87 -4.08 3.17
C VAL A 19 -13.10 -4.74 2.55
N ALA A 20 -13.11 -6.08 2.36
CA ALA A 20 -14.28 -6.78 1.85
C ALA A 20 -15.52 -6.56 2.72
N GLU A 21 -15.37 -6.59 4.05
CA GLU A 21 -16.46 -6.35 4.97
C GLU A 21 -17.02 -4.92 4.88
N SER A 22 -16.14 -3.91 4.92
CA SER A 22 -16.53 -2.50 4.82
C SER A 22 -17.21 -2.17 3.48
N TRP A 23 -16.68 -2.70 2.36
CA TRP A 23 -17.28 -2.51 1.04
C TRP A 23 -18.63 -3.20 0.91
N ASN A 24 -18.82 -4.39 1.50
CA ASN A 24 -20.13 -5.05 1.54
C ASN A 24 -21.16 -4.25 2.32
N LEU A 25 -20.75 -3.53 3.37
CA LEU A 25 -21.65 -2.60 4.08
C LEU A 25 -22.03 -1.42 3.17
N ALA A 26 -21.08 -0.82 2.46
CA ALA A 26 -21.34 0.27 1.53
C ALA A 26 -22.25 -0.17 0.37
N ILE A 27 -21.99 -1.31 -0.26
CA ILE A 27 -22.81 -1.90 -1.32
C ILE A 27 -24.26 -2.12 -0.84
N LYS A 28 -24.41 -2.68 0.33
CA LYS A 28 -25.75 -2.92 0.92
C LYS A 28 -26.49 -1.61 1.21
N GLN A 29 -25.78 -0.58 1.65
CA GLN A 29 -26.37 0.74 1.94
C GLN A 29 -26.76 1.47 0.65
N ASP A 30 -25.92 1.41 -0.39
CA ASP A 30 -26.21 2.04 -1.69
C ASP A 30 -27.37 1.35 -2.42
N GLY A 31 -27.38 0.01 -2.42
CA GLY A 31 -28.47 -0.79 -2.98
C GLY A 31 -28.57 -0.78 -4.51
N SER A 32 -27.64 -0.16 -5.23
CA SER A 32 -27.64 -0.09 -6.70
C SER A 32 -27.16 -1.36 -7.39
N VAL A 33 -26.46 -2.23 -6.65
CA VAL A 33 -25.94 -3.51 -7.15
C VAL A 33 -26.12 -4.60 -6.09
N ASP A 34 -26.51 -5.79 -6.53
CA ASP A 34 -26.58 -6.99 -5.68
C ASP A 34 -25.29 -7.80 -5.86
N LYS A 35 -24.27 -7.41 -5.12
CA LYS A 35 -22.95 -8.06 -5.13
C LYS A 35 -22.41 -8.20 -3.72
N LYS A 36 -21.78 -9.34 -3.45
CA LYS A 36 -21.03 -9.60 -2.22
C LYS A 36 -19.58 -9.87 -2.59
N LEU A 37 -18.68 -9.05 -2.09
CA LEU A 37 -17.24 -9.20 -2.27
C LEU A 37 -16.67 -10.15 -1.22
N THR A 38 -15.71 -10.96 -1.62
CA THR A 38 -14.92 -11.82 -0.74
C THR A 38 -13.54 -11.22 -0.52
N GLU A 39 -12.84 -11.71 0.49
CA GLU A 39 -11.44 -11.39 0.71
C GLU A 39 -10.58 -11.65 -0.54
N GLN A 40 -10.83 -12.77 -1.24
CA GLN A 40 -10.11 -13.11 -2.48
C GLN A 40 -10.38 -12.12 -3.63
N ASP A 41 -11.61 -11.58 -3.74
CA ASP A 41 -11.91 -10.54 -4.73
C ASP A 41 -11.08 -9.29 -4.45
N ILE A 42 -10.93 -8.92 -3.18
CA ILE A 42 -10.13 -7.76 -2.77
C ILE A 42 -8.64 -8.03 -3.00
N GLN A 43 -8.11 -9.16 -2.54
CA GLN A 43 -6.70 -9.54 -2.79
C GLN A 43 -6.34 -9.53 -4.28
N GLY A 44 -7.27 -9.97 -5.15
CA GLY A 44 -7.08 -9.96 -6.61
C GLY A 44 -6.96 -8.58 -7.26
N VAL A 45 -7.33 -7.51 -6.54
CA VAL A 45 -7.26 -6.14 -7.04
C VAL A 45 -6.31 -5.24 -6.23
N MET A 46 -5.74 -5.72 -5.12
CA MET A 46 -4.79 -4.97 -4.30
C MET A 46 -3.62 -4.42 -5.12
N GLY A 47 -3.15 -3.24 -4.76
CA GLY A 47 -2.07 -2.52 -5.44
C GLY A 47 -2.45 -1.81 -6.74
N LYS A 48 -3.68 -2.00 -7.25
CA LYS A 48 -4.20 -1.23 -8.41
C LYS A 48 -4.74 0.13 -7.95
N THR A 49 -4.89 1.06 -8.90
CA THR A 49 -5.56 2.34 -8.63
C THR A 49 -7.08 2.15 -8.44
N MET A 50 -7.70 3.03 -7.68
CA MET A 50 -9.10 2.88 -7.25
C MET A 50 -10.09 2.83 -8.41
N ASP A 51 -9.86 3.58 -9.49
CA ASP A 51 -10.65 3.55 -10.71
C ASP A 51 -10.57 2.19 -11.42
N VAL A 52 -9.38 1.59 -11.48
CA VAL A 52 -9.17 0.25 -12.05
C VAL A 52 -9.84 -0.82 -11.18
N ILE A 53 -9.77 -0.69 -9.86
CA ILE A 53 -10.46 -1.58 -8.91
C ILE A 53 -11.97 -1.54 -9.17
N ALA A 54 -12.54 -0.35 -9.29
CA ALA A 54 -13.97 -0.19 -9.56
C ALA A 54 -14.39 -0.81 -10.90
N ASP A 55 -13.56 -0.63 -11.95
CA ASP A 55 -13.80 -1.22 -13.27
C ASP A 55 -13.81 -2.76 -13.24
N ILE A 56 -12.93 -3.37 -12.45
CA ILE A 56 -12.84 -4.83 -12.29
C ILE A 56 -13.99 -5.36 -11.44
N LEU A 57 -14.28 -4.71 -10.30
CA LEU A 57 -15.25 -5.23 -9.36
C LEU A 57 -16.70 -4.94 -9.75
N PHE A 58 -16.98 -3.87 -10.50
CA PHE A 58 -18.34 -3.46 -10.88
C PHE A 58 -18.48 -3.22 -12.40
N PRO A 59 -18.08 -4.19 -13.26
CA PRO A 59 -18.04 -3.98 -14.71
C PRO A 59 -19.42 -3.72 -15.34
N GLU A 60 -20.49 -4.21 -14.70
CA GLU A 60 -21.88 -4.08 -15.20
C GLU A 60 -22.50 -2.69 -14.90
N MET A 61 -21.85 -1.88 -14.05
CA MET A 61 -22.38 -0.58 -13.68
C MET A 61 -21.95 0.50 -14.68
N GLU A 62 -22.87 1.44 -14.95
CA GLU A 62 -22.53 2.66 -15.67
C GLU A 62 -21.44 3.45 -14.89
N LYS A 63 -20.49 4.06 -15.63
CA LYS A 63 -19.28 4.68 -15.05
C LYS A 63 -19.59 5.66 -13.93
N GLU A 64 -20.59 6.54 -14.10
CA GLU A 64 -20.94 7.55 -13.10
C GLU A 64 -21.46 6.91 -11.80
N ALA A 65 -22.36 5.92 -11.92
CA ALA A 65 -22.91 5.18 -10.78
C ALA A 65 -21.82 4.38 -10.06
N ARG A 66 -20.92 3.75 -10.83
CA ARG A 66 -19.78 2.98 -10.31
C ARG A 66 -18.81 3.85 -9.51
N MET A 67 -18.47 5.03 -10.03
CA MET A 67 -17.59 5.96 -9.31
C MET A 67 -18.22 6.50 -8.02
N LYS A 68 -19.54 6.74 -8.04
CA LYS A 68 -20.26 7.13 -6.82
C LYS A 68 -20.24 6.03 -5.76
N LEU A 69 -20.46 4.77 -6.17
CA LEU A 69 -20.36 3.62 -5.26
C LEU A 69 -18.94 3.48 -4.72
N LEU A 70 -17.91 3.64 -5.58
CA LEU A 70 -16.52 3.63 -5.18
C LEU A 70 -16.21 4.65 -4.09
N ASP A 71 -16.67 5.89 -4.24
CA ASP A 71 -16.46 6.96 -3.25
C ASP A 71 -17.07 6.59 -1.89
N GLN A 72 -18.25 5.95 -1.91
CA GLN A 72 -18.89 5.44 -0.68
C GLN A 72 -18.11 4.29 -0.06
N CYS A 73 -17.62 3.34 -0.88
CA CYS A 73 -16.78 2.25 -0.43
C CYS A 73 -15.49 2.78 0.23
N CYS A 74 -14.78 3.69 -0.43
CA CYS A 74 -13.54 4.30 0.08
C CYS A 74 -13.76 5.05 1.40
N SER A 75 -14.86 5.81 1.52
CA SER A 75 -15.17 6.53 2.76
C SER A 75 -15.45 5.57 3.92
N MET A 76 -16.29 4.56 3.66
CA MET A 76 -16.64 3.56 4.69
C MET A 76 -15.43 2.72 5.08
N GLU A 77 -14.57 2.38 4.13
CA GLU A 77 -13.34 1.64 4.35
C GLU A 77 -12.38 2.39 5.27
N ASN A 78 -12.12 3.68 5.01
CA ASN A 78 -11.25 4.48 5.85
C ASN A 78 -11.74 4.54 7.30
N ASP A 79 -13.04 4.71 7.52
CA ASP A 79 -13.64 4.73 8.85
C ASP A 79 -13.57 3.35 9.52
N TYR A 80 -13.90 2.29 8.76
CA TYR A 80 -13.87 0.92 9.25
C TYR A 80 -12.46 0.48 9.64
N LEU A 81 -11.47 0.75 8.80
CA LEU A 81 -10.07 0.40 9.08
C LEU A 81 -9.47 1.22 10.21
N ARG A 82 -9.91 2.47 10.40
CA ARG A 82 -9.51 3.28 11.55
C ARG A 82 -9.99 2.66 12.87
N GLU A 83 -11.18 2.04 12.86
CA GLU A 83 -11.74 1.38 14.04
C GLU A 83 -11.21 -0.05 14.25
N HIS A 84 -11.12 -0.84 13.18
CA HIS A 84 -10.88 -2.29 13.26
C HIS A 84 -9.47 -2.71 12.81
N GLY A 85 -8.74 -1.88 12.07
CA GLY A 85 -7.43 -2.19 11.51
C GLY A 85 -7.47 -3.22 10.39
N GLY A 86 -6.36 -3.93 10.24
CA GLY A 86 -6.14 -5.09 9.39
C GLY A 86 -5.27 -6.10 10.15
N VAL A 87 -4.60 -7.00 9.44
CA VAL A 87 -3.66 -7.95 10.04
C VAL A 87 -2.24 -7.47 9.77
N LEU A 88 -1.53 -7.03 10.80
CA LEU A 88 -0.11 -6.67 10.68
C LEU A 88 0.72 -7.91 10.36
N TYR A 89 1.72 -7.77 9.50
CA TYR A 89 2.71 -8.83 9.34
C TYR A 89 3.54 -9.00 10.62
N PRO A 90 3.99 -10.24 10.92
CA PRO A 90 4.73 -10.52 12.14
C PRO A 90 5.94 -9.59 12.33
N LYS A 91 6.16 -9.14 13.55
CA LYS A 91 7.31 -8.28 13.92
C LYS A 91 7.33 -6.90 13.27
N LEU A 92 6.22 -6.43 12.70
CA LEU A 92 6.18 -5.15 11.98
C LEU A 92 6.66 -3.99 12.85
N GLU A 93 6.07 -3.80 14.04
CA GLU A 93 6.39 -2.64 14.88
C GLU A 93 7.84 -2.67 15.37
N GLU A 94 8.33 -3.82 15.81
CA GLU A 94 9.71 -3.97 16.26
C GLU A 94 10.70 -3.64 15.15
N THR A 95 10.41 -4.11 13.92
CA THR A 95 11.24 -3.87 12.75
C THR A 95 11.22 -2.40 12.31
N LEU A 96 10.03 -1.78 12.25
CA LEU A 96 9.90 -0.35 11.96
C LEU A 96 10.68 0.50 12.97
N SER A 97 10.59 0.16 14.26
CA SER A 97 11.34 0.84 15.33
C SER A 97 12.85 0.75 15.12
N ALA A 98 13.36 -0.44 14.81
CA ALA A 98 14.79 -0.65 14.57
C ALA A 98 15.31 0.05 13.30
N LEU A 99 14.50 0.04 12.22
CA LEU A 99 14.83 0.73 10.98
C LEU A 99 14.83 2.26 11.17
N LYS A 100 13.84 2.80 11.90
CA LYS A 100 13.72 4.24 12.17
C LYS A 100 14.92 4.84 12.91
N GLU A 101 15.61 4.05 13.72
CA GLU A 101 16.84 4.49 14.39
C GLU A 101 17.99 4.80 13.41
N LYS A 102 17.96 4.17 12.22
CA LYS A 102 19.04 4.26 11.22
C LYS A 102 18.63 5.01 9.96
N TYR A 103 17.35 4.93 9.58
CA TYR A 103 16.84 5.38 8.29
C TYR A 103 15.53 6.15 8.44
N PRO A 104 15.30 7.23 7.69
CA PRO A 104 13.97 7.80 7.50
C PRO A 104 13.07 6.84 6.73
N LEU A 105 11.82 6.70 7.17
CA LEU A 105 10.83 5.81 6.60
C LEU A 105 9.67 6.60 6.00
N TYR A 106 9.15 6.12 4.88
CA TYR A 106 8.09 6.75 4.09
C TYR A 106 7.09 5.72 3.61
N ILE A 107 5.87 6.15 3.25
CA ILE A 107 4.86 5.28 2.61
C ILE A 107 4.43 5.90 1.29
N VAL A 108 4.34 5.07 0.25
CA VAL A 108 3.67 5.42 -1.03
C VAL A 108 2.81 4.26 -1.48
N SER A 109 1.50 4.49 -1.68
CA SER A 109 0.55 3.47 -2.11
C SER A 109 -0.39 3.96 -3.21
N ASN A 110 -1.06 3.03 -3.91
CA ASN A 110 -2.10 3.33 -4.90
C ASN A 110 -3.51 3.47 -4.28
N CYS A 111 -3.62 3.57 -2.96
CA CYS A 111 -4.89 3.70 -2.25
C CYS A 111 -5.54 5.07 -2.39
N GLN A 112 -6.78 5.18 -1.90
CA GLN A 112 -7.49 6.45 -1.75
C GLN A 112 -6.88 7.34 -0.66
N SER A 113 -7.19 8.63 -0.70
CA SER A 113 -6.84 9.57 0.38
C SER A 113 -7.49 9.15 1.70
N GLY A 114 -6.74 9.23 2.79
CA GLY A 114 -7.21 8.86 4.14
C GLY A 114 -6.97 7.41 4.54
N TYR A 115 -6.57 6.53 3.60
CA TYR A 115 -6.31 5.12 3.86
C TYR A 115 -5.02 4.88 4.67
N ILE A 116 -3.93 5.53 4.25
CA ILE A 116 -2.66 5.47 4.98
C ILE A 116 -2.85 6.06 6.37
N GLU A 117 -3.56 7.17 6.46
CA GLU A 117 -3.86 7.82 7.73
C GLU A 117 -4.71 6.91 8.65
N ALA A 118 -5.65 6.13 8.10
CA ALA A 118 -6.43 5.18 8.89
C ALA A 118 -5.54 4.10 9.53
N PHE A 119 -4.56 3.57 8.78
CA PHE A 119 -3.55 2.66 9.30
C PHE A 119 -2.69 3.30 10.40
N LEU A 120 -2.17 4.51 10.13
CA LEU A 120 -1.31 5.22 11.07
C LEU A 120 -2.04 5.57 12.37
N ASP A 121 -3.31 5.97 12.27
CA ASP A 121 -4.15 6.32 13.42
C ASP A 121 -4.49 5.09 14.26
N HIS A 122 -4.90 3.98 13.60
CA HIS A 122 -5.32 2.77 14.30
C HIS A 122 -4.20 2.17 15.15
N TYR A 123 -2.98 2.07 14.60
CA TYR A 123 -1.83 1.45 15.28
C TYR A 123 -0.93 2.47 16.02
N GLY A 124 -1.15 3.76 15.87
CA GLY A 124 -0.27 4.79 16.42
C GLY A 124 1.10 4.83 15.74
N PHE A 125 1.18 4.46 14.45
CA PHE A 125 2.44 4.31 13.72
C PHE A 125 2.93 5.58 13.02
N GLY A 126 2.20 6.69 13.09
CA GLY A 126 2.65 7.99 12.59
C GLY A 126 4.03 8.41 13.09
N LYS A 127 4.44 7.95 14.27
CA LYS A 127 5.77 8.19 14.87
C LYS A 127 6.94 7.61 14.06
N TYR A 128 6.69 6.62 13.19
CA TYR A 128 7.75 5.94 12.42
C TYR A 128 8.01 6.59 11.07
N PHE A 129 7.02 7.23 10.47
CA PHE A 129 7.10 7.72 9.10
C PHE A 129 7.27 9.25 9.04
N GLU A 130 8.16 9.72 8.15
CA GLU A 130 8.41 11.15 7.97
C GLU A 130 7.39 11.80 7.04
N ASP A 131 6.93 11.06 6.02
CA ASP A 131 6.01 11.55 5.00
C ASP A 131 5.31 10.41 4.29
N ILE A 132 4.16 10.69 3.70
CA ILE A 132 3.32 9.72 3.00
C ILE A 132 2.79 10.31 1.70
N GLU A 133 2.51 9.46 0.71
CA GLU A 133 1.82 9.87 -0.52
C GLU A 133 0.96 8.73 -1.07
N CYS A 134 -0.15 9.07 -1.70
CA CYS A 134 -1.01 8.09 -2.35
C CYS A 134 -1.66 8.60 -3.64
N TYR A 135 -2.19 7.65 -4.43
CA TYR A 135 -2.94 7.97 -5.65
C TYR A 135 -4.12 8.89 -5.38
N GLY A 136 -4.87 8.65 -4.31
CA GLY A 136 -6.06 9.43 -3.96
C GLY A 136 -5.80 10.92 -3.69
N ASN A 137 -4.55 11.30 -3.35
CA ASN A 137 -4.22 12.71 -3.08
C ASN A 137 -4.07 13.55 -4.36
N ASN A 138 -3.64 12.95 -5.46
CA ASN A 138 -3.21 13.71 -6.64
C ASN A 138 -3.45 13.02 -7.99
N LEU A 139 -4.00 11.80 -8.00
CA LEU A 139 -4.31 10.95 -9.16
C LEU A 139 -3.08 10.60 -10.02
N ARG A 140 -1.88 10.60 -9.43
CA ARG A 140 -0.64 10.19 -10.10
C ARG A 140 -0.38 8.72 -9.88
N GLN A 141 0.24 8.06 -10.86
CA GLN A 141 0.67 6.68 -10.73
C GLN A 141 1.75 6.52 -9.64
N LYS A 142 1.85 5.33 -9.05
CA LYS A 142 2.75 5.03 -7.93
C LYS A 142 4.19 5.48 -8.19
N GLY A 143 4.74 5.23 -9.37
CA GLY A 143 6.10 5.64 -9.71
C GLY A 143 6.32 7.16 -9.72
N ASP A 144 5.33 7.94 -10.18
CA ASP A 144 5.38 9.39 -10.10
C ASP A 144 5.23 9.90 -8.66
N ASN A 145 4.44 9.21 -7.84
CA ASN A 145 4.29 9.52 -6.41
C ASN A 145 5.55 9.19 -5.62
N ILE A 146 6.26 8.10 -5.92
CA ILE A 146 7.57 7.80 -5.33
C ILE A 146 8.56 8.93 -5.66
N ARG A 147 8.61 9.38 -6.92
CA ARG A 147 9.48 10.48 -7.35
C ARG A 147 9.09 11.80 -6.67
N LEU A 148 7.80 12.13 -6.64
CA LEU A 148 7.29 13.33 -5.98
C LEU A 148 7.68 13.38 -4.50
N LEU A 149 7.50 12.28 -3.78
CA LEU A 149 7.87 12.18 -2.38
C LEU A 149 9.39 12.28 -2.20
N ALA A 150 10.17 11.63 -3.07
CA ALA A 150 11.62 11.71 -3.04
C ALA A 150 12.11 13.16 -3.28
N ASP A 151 11.58 13.85 -4.27
CA ASP A 151 11.98 15.23 -4.62
C ASP A 151 11.65 16.21 -3.49
N ARG A 152 10.43 16.15 -2.91
CA ARG A 152 10.02 17.08 -1.85
C ARG A 152 10.76 16.88 -0.54
N ASN A 153 11.31 15.69 -0.30
CA ASN A 153 12.09 15.36 0.89
C ASN A 153 13.61 15.34 0.63
N GLY A 154 14.08 15.66 -0.59
CA GLY A 154 15.49 15.68 -0.95
C GLY A 154 16.18 14.32 -0.85
N LEU A 155 15.49 13.25 -1.20
CA LEU A 155 15.94 11.87 -1.06
C LEU A 155 16.84 11.48 -2.24
N THR A 156 18.02 10.92 -1.97
CA THR A 156 19.02 10.59 -3.01
C THR A 156 19.30 9.10 -3.17
N GLU A 157 19.07 8.30 -2.13
CA GLU A 157 19.36 6.85 -2.09
C GLU A 157 18.14 6.13 -1.51
N ALA A 158 17.06 6.04 -2.30
CA ALA A 158 15.82 5.40 -1.90
C ALA A 158 15.76 3.94 -2.34
N VAL A 159 15.16 3.10 -1.49
CA VAL A 159 14.69 1.77 -1.85
C VAL A 159 13.20 1.66 -1.55
N TYR A 160 12.46 1.13 -2.51
CA TYR A 160 11.04 0.81 -2.36
C TYR A 160 10.87 -0.65 -1.95
N VAL A 161 10.07 -0.91 -0.94
CA VAL A 161 9.71 -2.26 -0.49
C VAL A 161 8.25 -2.50 -0.86
N GLY A 162 7.99 -3.52 -1.65
CA GLY A 162 6.65 -3.85 -2.14
C GLY A 162 6.54 -5.32 -2.53
N ASP A 163 5.34 -5.80 -2.81
CA ASP A 163 5.06 -7.23 -2.94
C ASP A 163 4.60 -7.66 -4.33
N ILE A 164 4.17 -6.74 -5.20
CA ILE A 164 3.66 -7.07 -6.54
C ILE A 164 4.56 -6.55 -7.67
N GLN A 165 4.41 -7.12 -8.88
CA GLN A 165 5.13 -6.65 -10.08
C GLN A 165 4.93 -5.15 -10.32
N GLY A 166 3.74 -4.60 -10.04
CA GLY A 166 3.45 -3.17 -10.18
C GLY A 166 4.34 -2.28 -9.30
N ASP A 167 4.77 -2.76 -8.14
CA ASP A 167 5.69 -2.05 -7.24
C ASP A 167 7.11 -1.99 -7.81
N TYR A 168 7.56 -3.12 -8.35
CA TYR A 168 8.84 -3.19 -9.06
C TYR A 168 8.86 -2.24 -10.26
N ASP A 169 7.82 -2.28 -11.10
CA ASP A 169 7.72 -1.41 -12.27
C ASP A 169 7.69 0.08 -11.85
N ALA A 170 6.97 0.42 -10.78
CA ALA A 170 6.90 1.76 -10.21
C ALA A 170 8.27 2.23 -9.67
N SER A 171 9.00 1.35 -8.97
CA SER A 171 10.34 1.64 -8.47
C SER A 171 11.33 1.90 -9.61
N CYS A 172 11.28 1.09 -10.66
CA CYS A 172 12.09 1.29 -11.87
C CYS A 172 11.76 2.62 -12.54
N HIS A 173 10.47 2.96 -12.69
CA HIS A 173 10.03 4.25 -13.25
C HIS A 173 10.53 5.43 -12.41
N ALA A 174 10.49 5.31 -11.09
CA ALA A 174 10.99 6.34 -10.19
C ALA A 174 12.52 6.43 -10.14
N GLY A 175 13.25 5.41 -10.60
CA GLY A 175 14.71 5.35 -10.51
C GLY A 175 15.23 5.04 -9.11
N VAL A 176 14.43 4.38 -8.27
CA VAL A 176 14.81 3.93 -6.92
C VAL A 176 15.10 2.42 -6.91
N GLY A 177 15.76 1.95 -5.86
CA GLY A 177 15.98 0.52 -5.68
C GLY A 177 14.69 -0.21 -5.28
N PHE A 178 14.72 -1.55 -5.34
CA PHE A 178 13.57 -2.39 -4.98
C PHE A 178 14.00 -3.57 -4.10
N ILE A 179 13.16 -3.91 -3.13
CA ILE A 179 13.20 -5.14 -2.34
C ILE A 179 11.81 -5.77 -2.39
N HIS A 180 11.74 -7.04 -2.79
CA HIS A 180 10.50 -7.80 -2.87
C HIS A 180 10.08 -8.34 -1.51
N ALA A 181 8.89 -7.99 -1.06
CA ALA A 181 8.22 -8.59 0.09
C ALA A 181 7.52 -9.89 -0.35
N ALA A 182 8.29 -10.99 -0.46
CA ALA A 182 7.83 -12.27 -1.02
C ALA A 182 6.76 -12.98 -0.18
N TYR A 183 6.44 -12.47 1.00
CA TYR A 183 5.35 -12.93 1.86
C TYR A 183 4.00 -12.28 1.52
N GLY A 184 3.98 -11.27 0.63
CA GLY A 184 2.77 -10.55 0.23
C GLY A 184 1.91 -11.28 -0.81
N PHE A 185 1.16 -10.53 -1.60
CA PHE A 185 0.14 -11.09 -2.50
C PHE A 185 0.68 -11.53 -3.86
N GLY A 186 1.85 -11.02 -4.28
CA GLY A 186 2.31 -11.18 -5.65
C GLY A 186 3.66 -11.87 -5.81
N THR A 187 4.09 -11.91 -7.06
CA THR A 187 5.40 -12.41 -7.47
C THR A 187 6.06 -11.43 -8.41
N ILE A 188 7.39 -11.43 -8.44
CA ILE A 188 8.21 -10.57 -9.29
C ILE A 188 8.92 -11.41 -10.34
N ALA A 189 8.92 -10.96 -11.60
CA ALA A 189 9.58 -11.68 -12.68
C ALA A 189 11.10 -11.42 -12.71
N ALA A 190 11.57 -10.30 -12.17
CA ALA A 190 12.97 -9.92 -12.13
C ALA A 190 13.73 -10.60 -10.97
N ASP A 191 15.01 -10.83 -11.15
CA ASP A 191 15.93 -11.24 -10.07
C ASP A 191 16.27 -10.00 -9.23
N VAL A 192 15.63 -9.88 -8.08
CA VAL A 192 15.76 -8.76 -7.14
C VAL A 192 15.96 -9.28 -5.71
N PRO A 193 16.56 -8.48 -4.82
CA PRO A 193 16.60 -8.84 -3.40
C PRO A 193 15.19 -9.07 -2.87
N GLU A 194 14.99 -10.15 -2.09
CA GLU A 194 13.70 -10.50 -1.51
C GLU A 194 13.81 -10.78 -0.01
N ILE A 195 12.70 -10.59 0.69
CA ILE A 195 12.51 -10.93 2.09
C ILE A 195 11.26 -11.81 2.22
N HIS A 196 11.37 -12.86 3.05
CA HIS A 196 10.27 -13.80 3.31
C HIS A 196 9.52 -13.51 4.61
N THR A 197 10.08 -12.62 5.43
CA THR A 197 9.44 -12.02 6.61
C THR A 197 9.84 -10.56 6.71
N PHE A 198 9.00 -9.72 7.32
CA PHE A 198 9.32 -8.30 7.44
C PHE A 198 10.57 -8.03 8.30
N GLU A 199 10.83 -8.87 9.31
CA GLU A 199 12.00 -8.72 10.18
C GLU A 199 13.34 -8.91 9.46
N GLU A 200 13.40 -9.68 8.36
CA GLU A 200 14.60 -9.84 7.54
C GLU A 200 15.08 -8.52 6.93
N LEU A 201 14.21 -7.52 6.87
CA LEU A 201 14.55 -6.22 6.33
C LEU A 201 15.66 -5.53 7.13
N THR A 202 15.79 -5.78 8.42
CA THR A 202 16.86 -5.23 9.25
C THR A 202 18.26 -5.66 8.82
N GLU A 203 18.40 -6.90 8.33
CA GLU A 203 19.66 -7.47 7.83
C GLU A 203 19.86 -7.15 6.34
N THR A 204 18.81 -7.31 5.53
CA THR A 204 18.82 -7.02 4.10
C THR A 204 19.10 -5.56 3.81
N ALA A 205 18.64 -4.65 4.67
CA ALA A 205 18.88 -3.22 4.60
C ALA A 205 20.37 -2.88 4.55
N ASP A 206 21.11 -3.38 5.52
CA ASP A 206 22.54 -3.09 5.65
C ASP A 206 23.32 -3.68 4.44
N GLN A 207 22.92 -4.87 3.95
CA GLN A 207 23.52 -5.53 2.79
C GLN A 207 23.20 -4.79 1.49
N TYR A 208 21.94 -4.45 1.26
CA TYR A 208 21.50 -3.76 0.05
C TYR A 208 22.24 -2.44 -0.19
N PHE A 209 22.40 -1.65 0.86
CA PHE A 209 23.12 -0.39 0.78
C PHE A 209 24.65 -0.53 0.84
N ALA A 210 25.20 -1.66 1.26
CA ALA A 210 26.63 -1.92 1.26
C ALA A 210 27.16 -2.28 -0.12
N LEU A 211 26.32 -2.86 -0.99
CA LEU A 211 26.68 -3.32 -2.34
C LEU A 211 26.56 -2.22 -3.42
N ARG A 212 26.08 -1.04 -3.08
CA ARG A 212 25.96 0.16 -3.95
C ARG A 212 26.84 1.30 -3.45
#